data_03ba652a614bab6380f18adeca0e9fb6
#
_entry.id   03ba652a614bab6380f18adeca0e9fb6
#
_cell.length_a   1.000
_cell.length_b   1.000
_cell.length_c   1.000
_cell.angle_alpha   90.00
_cell.angle_beta   90.00
_cell.angle_gamma   90.00
#
_symmetry.space_group_name_H-M   'P 1'
#
loop_
_entity.id
_entity.type
_entity.pdbx_description
1 polymer ?
#
loop_
_entity_poly.entity_id
_entity_poly.type
_entity_poly.pdbx_seq_one_letter_code
_entity_poly.pdbx_strand_id
1 'polypeptide(L)'
;MGGPPPQGYAKPIPGINEENKPFWDYSKQHELRMQKCSKCGEFYYPPSSMCPHCQNWGAEWVKLSGKGEVYSFIVARRATNPAFAKEIPYVVAIIETKEGTRLISNVIGCKPEDVRVGMPVEVVFEDITEDISLPKFKPVA
;
A
#
# COMPACT_ATOMS: atom_id res chain seq x y z
N MET A 1 -16.20 -1.40 -10.84
CA MET A 1 -15.37 -0.19 -10.80
C MET A 1 -15.81 0.70 -9.67
N GLY A 2 -14.87 1.40 -9.05
CA GLY A 2 -15.21 2.33 -7.98
C GLY A 2 -16.07 3.49 -8.45
N GLY A 3 -16.69 4.22 -7.50
CA GLY A 3 -17.46 5.40 -7.79
C GLY A 3 -16.61 6.53 -8.36
N PRO A 4 -17.22 7.65 -8.76
CA PRO A 4 -16.47 8.79 -9.28
C PRO A 4 -15.54 9.36 -8.19
N PRO A 5 -14.39 9.94 -8.58
CA PRO A 5 -13.49 10.52 -7.59
C PRO A 5 -14.15 11.71 -6.87
N PRO A 6 -13.74 11.98 -5.63
CA PRO A 6 -14.19 13.17 -4.94
C PRO A 6 -13.83 14.43 -5.75
N GLN A 7 -14.66 15.45 -5.62
CA GLN A 7 -14.37 16.70 -6.28
C GLN A 7 -13.00 17.24 -5.83
N GLY A 8 -12.14 17.58 -6.80
CA GLY A 8 -10.81 18.07 -6.53
C GLY A 8 -9.72 17.03 -6.44
N TYR A 9 -10.07 15.73 -6.44
CA TYR A 9 -9.06 14.66 -6.45
C TYR A 9 -8.60 14.41 -7.89
N ALA A 10 -7.40 14.87 -8.21
CA ALA A 10 -6.86 14.85 -9.57
C ALA A 10 -5.85 13.74 -9.84
N LYS A 11 -5.41 13.02 -8.80
CA LYS A 11 -4.42 11.94 -8.95
C LYS A 11 -5.06 10.68 -9.51
N PRO A 12 -4.26 9.81 -10.17
CA PRO A 12 -4.77 8.54 -10.64
C PRO A 12 -5.40 7.71 -9.52
N ILE A 13 -6.49 7.02 -9.83
CA ILE A 13 -7.21 6.18 -8.88
C ILE A 13 -7.01 4.72 -9.29
N PRO A 14 -6.67 3.83 -8.33
CA PRO A 14 -6.51 2.41 -8.63
C PRO A 14 -7.77 1.80 -9.24
N GLY A 15 -7.61 0.95 -10.24
CA GLY A 15 -8.70 0.19 -10.82
C GLY A 15 -9.03 -1.03 -9.96
N ILE A 16 -10.30 -1.23 -9.67
CA ILE A 16 -10.76 -2.40 -8.90
C ILE A 16 -11.18 -3.49 -9.87
N ASN A 17 -10.70 -4.71 -9.65
CA ASN A 17 -11.11 -5.90 -10.40
C ASN A 17 -11.41 -7.03 -9.41
N GLU A 18 -11.83 -8.19 -9.93
CA GLU A 18 -12.18 -9.33 -9.06
C GLU A 18 -11.00 -9.80 -8.22
N GLU A 19 -9.80 -9.72 -8.76
CA GLU A 19 -8.59 -10.20 -8.10
C GLU A 19 -8.17 -9.31 -6.94
N ASN A 20 -8.24 -7.98 -7.09
CA ASN A 20 -7.81 -7.05 -6.06
C ASN A 20 -8.95 -6.46 -5.21
N LYS A 21 -10.21 -6.77 -5.54
CA LYS A 21 -11.36 -6.23 -4.82
C LYS A 21 -11.29 -6.49 -3.30
N PRO A 22 -10.94 -7.70 -2.82
CA PRO A 22 -10.84 -7.91 -1.37
C PRO A 22 -9.82 -6.99 -0.71
N PHE A 23 -8.68 -6.74 -1.36
CA PHE A 23 -7.68 -5.82 -0.82
C PHE A 23 -8.28 -4.42 -0.60
N TRP A 24 -9.00 -3.91 -1.59
CA TRP A 24 -9.61 -2.57 -1.49
C TRP A 24 -10.77 -2.54 -0.51
N ASP A 25 -11.56 -3.60 -0.43
CA ASP A 25 -12.66 -3.70 0.54
C ASP A 25 -12.12 -3.67 1.98
N TYR A 26 -11.04 -4.39 2.27
CA TYR A 26 -10.40 -4.36 3.58
C TYR A 26 -9.73 -3.01 3.86
N SER A 27 -9.08 -2.43 2.87
CA SER A 27 -8.47 -1.10 3.02
C SER A 27 -9.52 -0.05 3.35
N LYS A 28 -10.71 -0.16 2.78
CA LYS A 28 -11.81 0.75 3.08
C LYS A 28 -12.27 0.63 4.54
N GLN A 29 -12.09 -0.54 5.13
CA GLN A 29 -12.34 -0.77 6.56
C GLN A 29 -11.13 -0.41 7.42
N HIS A 30 -10.09 0.16 6.82
CA HIS A 30 -8.82 0.50 7.47
C HIS A 30 -8.10 -0.74 8.02
N GLU A 31 -8.16 -1.83 7.28
CA GLU A 31 -7.42 -3.06 7.57
C GLU A 31 -6.47 -3.37 6.44
N LEU A 32 -5.20 -3.54 6.77
CA LEU A 32 -4.21 -3.99 5.79
C LEU A 32 -4.21 -5.52 5.81
N ARG A 33 -4.68 -6.12 4.71
CA ARG A 33 -4.70 -7.57 4.55
C ARG A 33 -3.95 -7.97 3.31
N MET A 34 -3.27 -9.10 3.39
CA MET A 34 -2.55 -9.67 2.25
C MET A 34 -2.88 -11.13 2.12
N GLN A 35 -2.69 -11.64 0.90
CA GLN A 35 -2.93 -13.05 0.62
C GLN A 35 -1.80 -13.89 1.19
N LYS A 36 -2.17 -14.97 1.87
CA LYS A 36 -1.26 -15.99 2.34
C LYS A 36 -1.62 -17.28 1.64
N CYS A 37 -0.69 -17.85 0.89
CA CYS A 37 -0.93 -19.07 0.15
C CYS A 37 -1.35 -20.19 1.08
N SER A 38 -2.45 -20.89 0.76
CA SER A 38 -2.95 -21.98 1.58
C SER A 38 -2.08 -23.24 1.50
N LYS A 39 -1.21 -23.33 0.49
CA LYS A 39 -0.32 -24.47 0.28
C LYS A 39 1.08 -24.25 0.84
N CYS A 40 1.79 -23.18 0.40
CA CYS A 40 3.16 -22.93 0.83
C CYS A 40 3.28 -22.03 2.04
N GLY A 41 2.21 -21.34 2.43
CA GLY A 41 2.20 -20.46 3.59
C GLY A 41 2.89 -19.12 3.41
N GLU A 42 3.35 -18.81 2.20
CA GLU A 42 4.01 -17.53 1.93
C GLU A 42 2.99 -16.42 1.66
N PHE A 43 3.28 -15.22 2.15
CA PHE A 43 2.53 -14.04 1.77
C PHE A 43 2.96 -13.57 0.40
N TYR A 44 2.04 -12.94 -0.33
CA TYR A 44 2.39 -12.30 -1.60
C TYR A 44 1.56 -11.05 -1.86
N TYR A 45 2.16 -10.14 -2.59
CA TYR A 45 1.59 -8.87 -2.99
C TYR A 45 2.28 -8.44 -4.30
N PRO A 46 1.61 -7.89 -5.27
CA PRO A 46 0.20 -7.46 -5.28
C PRO A 46 -0.79 -8.62 -5.34
N PRO A 47 -2.10 -8.35 -5.17
CA PRO A 47 -3.12 -9.39 -5.23
C PRO A 47 -3.07 -10.18 -6.53
N SER A 48 -3.15 -11.50 -6.41
CA SER A 48 -3.09 -12.42 -7.53
C SER A 48 -3.96 -13.64 -7.24
N SER A 49 -4.50 -14.24 -8.29
CA SER A 49 -5.28 -15.47 -8.17
C SER A 49 -4.38 -16.68 -7.93
N MET A 50 -3.12 -16.57 -8.32
CA MET A 50 -2.15 -17.65 -8.21
C MET A 50 -0.94 -17.20 -7.39
N CYS A 51 -0.50 -18.05 -6.47
CA CYS A 51 0.70 -17.79 -5.68
C CYS A 51 1.93 -17.69 -6.58
N PRO A 52 2.70 -16.59 -6.51
CA PRO A 52 3.91 -16.46 -7.33
C PRO A 52 5.04 -17.38 -6.88
N HIS A 53 4.97 -17.94 -5.67
CA HIS A 53 6.03 -18.80 -5.13
C HIS A 53 5.86 -20.26 -5.50
N CYS A 54 4.62 -20.78 -5.44
CA CYS A 54 4.37 -22.22 -5.69
C CYS A 54 3.27 -22.48 -6.73
N GLN A 55 2.66 -21.41 -7.29
CA GLN A 55 1.63 -21.49 -8.32
C GLN A 55 0.31 -22.14 -7.88
N ASN A 56 0.10 -22.28 -6.59
CA ASN A 56 -1.17 -22.75 -6.07
C ASN A 56 -2.29 -21.72 -6.26
N TRP A 57 -3.49 -22.19 -6.53
CA TRP A 57 -4.70 -21.36 -6.65
C TRP A 57 -5.49 -21.45 -5.35
N GLY A 58 -5.18 -20.62 -4.41
CA GLY A 58 -5.89 -20.60 -3.14
C GLY A 58 -5.11 -19.87 -2.10
N ALA A 59 -5.76 -18.92 -1.47
CA ALA A 59 -5.14 -18.11 -0.43
C ALA A 59 -6.20 -17.61 0.51
N GLU A 60 -5.80 -17.32 1.74
CA GLU A 60 -6.66 -16.58 2.66
C GLU A 60 -6.15 -15.16 2.81
N TRP A 61 -7.06 -14.26 3.09
CA TRP A 61 -6.74 -12.86 3.34
C TRP A 61 -6.47 -12.68 4.82
N VAL A 62 -5.21 -12.46 5.17
CA VAL A 62 -4.77 -12.35 6.56
C VAL A 62 -4.57 -10.90 6.92
N LYS A 63 -5.15 -10.50 8.06
CA LYS A 63 -4.96 -9.15 8.58
C LYS A 63 -3.55 -9.00 9.14
N LEU A 64 -2.84 -7.99 8.67
CA LEU A 64 -1.50 -7.67 9.16
C LEU A 64 -1.58 -6.67 10.31
N SER A 65 -0.50 -6.60 11.09
CA SER A 65 -0.40 -5.65 12.20
C SER A 65 -0.41 -4.19 11.74
N GLY A 66 -0.06 -3.94 10.48
CA GLY A 66 0.11 -2.60 9.97
C GLY A 66 1.46 -1.99 10.32
N LYS A 67 2.32 -2.73 10.98
CA LYS A 67 3.66 -2.27 11.37
C LYS A 67 4.73 -2.85 10.46
N GLY A 68 5.78 -2.08 10.25
CA GLY A 68 6.89 -2.50 9.43
C GLY A 68 8.04 -1.52 9.51
N GLU A 69 8.94 -1.61 8.55
CA GLU A 69 10.06 -0.69 8.45
C GLU A 69 10.33 -0.33 6.99
N VAL A 70 11.01 0.78 6.79
CA VAL A 70 11.42 1.20 5.44
C VAL A 70 12.55 0.29 4.99
N TYR A 71 12.29 -0.53 3.97
CA TYR A 71 13.29 -1.41 3.38
C TYR A 71 14.17 -0.63 2.40
N SER A 72 13.55 0.20 1.58
CA SER A 72 14.21 1.04 0.57
C SER A 72 13.28 2.20 0.25
N PHE A 73 13.83 3.32 -0.22
CA PHE A 73 13.00 4.46 -0.59
C PHE A 73 13.70 5.35 -1.61
N ILE A 74 12.88 6.16 -2.29
CA ILE A 74 13.34 7.28 -3.10
C ILE A 74 12.54 8.52 -2.70
N VAL A 75 13.11 9.68 -2.96
CA VAL A 75 12.41 10.95 -2.80
C VAL A 75 12.12 11.49 -4.20
N ALA A 76 10.84 11.57 -4.55
CA ALA A 76 10.41 12.10 -5.84
C ALA A 76 10.43 13.63 -5.75
N ARG A 77 11.33 14.26 -6.49
CA ARG A 77 11.51 15.72 -6.51
C ARG A 77 10.95 16.33 -7.77
N ARG A 78 10.42 15.51 -8.65
CA ARG A 78 9.92 15.90 -9.96
C ARG A 78 8.57 15.23 -10.19
N ALA A 79 7.57 16.01 -10.54
CA ALA A 79 6.24 15.47 -10.84
C ALA A 79 6.17 15.10 -12.32
N THR A 80 6.14 13.80 -12.63
CA THR A 80 5.93 13.30 -13.98
C THR A 80 4.46 13.45 -14.40
N ASN A 81 3.56 13.43 -13.41
CA ASN A 81 2.14 13.71 -13.61
C ASN A 81 1.82 15.03 -12.91
N PRO A 82 1.24 16.02 -13.62
CA PRO A 82 0.91 17.33 -13.02
C PRO A 82 0.05 17.23 -11.75
N ALA A 83 -0.71 16.14 -11.60
CA ALA A 83 -1.55 15.93 -10.42
C ALA A 83 -0.74 15.79 -9.13
N PHE A 84 0.56 15.49 -9.21
CA PHE A 84 1.46 15.36 -8.06
C PHE A 84 2.31 16.61 -7.81
N ALA A 85 2.14 17.67 -8.62
CA ALA A 85 2.99 18.85 -8.55
C ALA A 85 3.00 19.52 -7.17
N LYS A 86 1.89 19.46 -6.44
CA LYS A 86 1.77 20.06 -5.10
C LYS A 86 2.33 19.18 -3.99
N GLU A 87 2.62 17.93 -4.30
CA GLU A 87 3.06 16.95 -3.29
C GLU A 87 4.57 16.74 -3.28
N ILE A 88 5.28 17.20 -4.31
CA ILE A 88 6.74 17.05 -4.36
C ILE A 88 7.41 18.04 -3.39
N PRO A 89 8.51 17.61 -2.73
CA PRO A 89 9.03 16.25 -2.74
C PRO A 89 8.17 15.29 -1.91
N TYR A 90 8.03 14.06 -2.41
CA TYR A 90 7.33 13.02 -1.65
C TYR A 90 8.15 11.71 -1.67
N VAL A 91 7.89 10.84 -0.71
CA VAL A 91 8.65 9.61 -0.53
C VAL A 91 7.88 8.42 -1.09
N VAL A 92 8.53 7.67 -1.97
CA VAL A 92 8.04 6.35 -2.40
C VAL A 92 8.95 5.32 -1.77
N ALA A 93 8.37 4.39 -1.01
CA ALA A 93 9.14 3.44 -0.23
C ALA A 93 8.66 2.01 -0.44
N ILE A 94 9.59 1.08 -0.34
CA ILE A 94 9.26 -0.33 -0.17
C ILE A 94 9.23 -0.55 1.34
N ILE A 95 8.07 -0.96 1.83
CA ILE A 95 7.86 -1.23 3.25
C ILE A 95 7.93 -2.74 3.45
N GLU A 96 8.79 -3.19 4.36
CA GLU A 96 8.81 -4.58 4.79
C GLU A 96 7.97 -4.68 6.05
N THR A 97 6.87 -5.42 5.98
CA THR A 97 5.96 -5.57 7.10
C THR A 97 6.55 -6.49 8.17
N LYS A 98 6.04 -6.37 9.38
CA LYS A 98 6.44 -7.26 10.49
C LYS A 98 6.24 -8.72 10.13
N GLU A 99 5.26 -9.02 9.27
CA GLU A 99 4.97 -10.37 8.81
C GLU A 99 5.93 -10.87 7.73
N GLY A 100 6.84 -10.02 7.25
CA GLY A 100 7.86 -10.42 6.28
C GLY A 100 7.50 -10.21 4.82
N THR A 101 6.39 -9.59 4.53
CA THR A 101 6.01 -9.25 3.15
C THR A 101 6.40 -7.80 2.84
N ARG A 102 6.48 -7.47 1.55
CA ARG A 102 6.88 -6.14 1.08
C ARG A 102 5.82 -5.53 0.19
N LEU A 103 5.63 -4.23 0.31
CA LEU A 103 4.73 -3.49 -0.57
C LEU A 103 5.31 -2.12 -0.85
N ILE A 104 4.91 -1.54 -1.98
CA ILE A 104 5.29 -0.18 -2.34
C ILE A 104 4.22 0.78 -1.82
N SER A 105 4.65 1.82 -1.10
CA SER A 105 3.74 2.80 -0.52
C SER A 105 4.45 4.15 -0.40
N ASN A 106 3.83 5.06 0.32
CA ASN A 106 4.42 6.37 0.64
C ASN A 106 4.68 6.46 2.14
N VAL A 107 5.72 7.21 2.51
CA VAL A 107 5.94 7.60 3.90
C VAL A 107 5.48 9.04 4.04
N ILE A 108 4.51 9.26 4.92
CA ILE A 108 3.92 10.57 5.19
C ILE A 108 4.09 10.90 6.68
N GLY A 109 3.68 12.08 7.09
CA GLY A 109 3.75 12.49 8.50
C GLY A 109 5.14 12.90 8.97
N CYS A 110 6.12 13.02 8.05
CA CYS A 110 7.45 13.53 8.36
C CYS A 110 8.03 14.17 7.10
N LYS A 111 9.16 14.85 7.27
CA LYS A 111 9.88 15.43 6.13
C LYS A 111 10.61 14.34 5.36
N PRO A 112 10.71 14.46 4.02
CA PRO A 112 11.49 13.49 3.24
C PRO A 112 12.92 13.30 3.75
N GLU A 113 13.54 14.36 4.27
CA GLU A 113 14.90 14.33 4.79
C GLU A 113 15.05 13.45 6.03
N ASP A 114 13.94 13.18 6.72
CA ASP A 114 13.94 12.40 7.96
C ASP A 114 13.75 10.90 7.71
N VAL A 115 13.41 10.51 6.47
CA VAL A 115 13.19 9.10 6.11
C VAL A 115 14.55 8.41 5.96
N ARG A 116 14.66 7.21 6.54
CA ARG A 116 15.88 6.39 6.42
C ARG A 116 15.51 4.91 6.35
N VAL A 117 16.42 4.12 5.79
CA VAL A 117 16.29 2.66 5.77
C VAL A 117 16.28 2.13 7.21
N GLY A 118 15.37 1.21 7.49
CA GLY A 118 15.22 0.65 8.83
C GLY A 118 14.30 1.44 9.74
N MET A 119 13.80 2.59 9.30
CA MET A 119 12.90 3.41 10.12
C MET A 119 11.59 2.67 10.39
N PRO A 120 11.18 2.54 11.66
CA PRO A 120 9.89 1.92 11.99
C PRO A 120 8.73 2.79 11.51
N VAL A 121 7.75 2.13 10.88
CA VAL A 121 6.56 2.80 10.35
C VAL A 121 5.31 2.00 10.68
N GLU A 122 4.17 2.66 10.62
CA GLU A 122 2.86 2.01 10.77
C GLU A 122 1.89 2.52 9.71
N VAL A 123 0.94 1.67 9.33
CA VAL A 123 -0.02 1.98 8.28
C VAL A 123 -1.02 3.03 8.74
N VAL A 124 -1.35 3.94 7.83
CA VAL A 124 -2.49 4.86 7.93
C VAL A 124 -3.24 4.79 6.61
N PHE A 125 -4.53 5.05 6.63
CA PHE A 125 -5.35 4.95 5.43
C PHE A 125 -5.85 6.32 5.02
N GLU A 126 -5.68 6.63 3.74
CA GLU A 126 -6.20 7.84 3.12
C GLU A 126 -7.43 7.47 2.31
N ASP A 127 -8.60 7.93 2.75
CA ASP A 127 -9.86 7.70 2.05
C ASP A 127 -9.95 8.66 0.88
N ILE A 128 -9.91 8.13 -0.35
CA ILE A 128 -9.90 8.97 -1.56
C ILE A 128 -11.21 8.93 -2.33
N THR A 129 -11.96 7.83 -2.23
CA THR A 129 -13.31 7.71 -2.80
C THR A 129 -14.18 6.92 -1.82
N GLU A 130 -15.47 6.75 -2.16
CA GLU A 130 -16.37 5.92 -1.36
C GLU A 130 -15.90 4.46 -1.30
N ASP A 131 -15.20 4.00 -2.34
CA ASP A 131 -14.79 2.60 -2.49
C ASP A 131 -13.32 2.35 -2.20
N ILE A 132 -12.49 3.40 -2.19
CA ILE A 132 -11.03 3.24 -2.13
C ILE A 132 -10.41 4.05 -1.00
N SER A 133 -9.61 3.36 -0.19
CA SER A 133 -8.71 3.96 0.78
C SER A 133 -7.30 3.47 0.47
N LEU A 134 -6.34 4.38 0.40
CA LEU A 134 -4.95 4.04 0.10
C LEU A 134 -4.19 3.78 1.40
N PRO A 135 -3.54 2.61 1.54
CA PRO A 135 -2.64 2.39 2.66
C PRO A 135 -1.35 3.17 2.45
N LYS A 136 -1.02 4.01 3.40
CA LYS A 136 0.24 4.74 3.46
C LYS A 136 0.87 4.49 4.81
N PHE A 137 2.11 4.92 5.01
CA PHE A 137 2.82 4.65 6.25
C PHE A 137 3.35 5.95 6.84
N LYS A 138 3.39 6.00 8.16
CA LYS A 138 3.97 7.12 8.90
C LYS A 138 4.97 6.58 9.91
N PRO A 139 5.95 7.41 10.35
CA PRO A 139 6.87 6.98 11.39
C PRO A 139 6.15 6.62 12.68
N VAL A 140 6.64 5.59 13.35
CA VAL A 140 6.18 5.25 14.69
C VAL A 140 6.87 6.20 15.67
N ALA A 141 6.05 6.85 16.49
CA ALA A 141 6.56 7.80 17.47
C ALA A 141 7.30 7.11 18.60
#